data_20a0d16b96b83643094676f927048934
#
_entry.id   20a0d16b96b83643094676f927048934
#
_cell.length_a   1.000
_cell.length_b   1.000
_cell.length_c   1.000
_cell.angle_alpha   90.00
_cell.angle_beta   90.00
_cell.angle_gamma   90.00
#
_symmetry.space_group_name_H-M   'P 1'
#
loop_
_entity.id
_entity.type
_entity.pdbx_description
1 polymer ?
#
loop_
_entity_poly.entity_id
_entity_poly.type
_entity_poly.pdbx_seq_one_letter_code
_entity_poly.pdbx_strand_id
1 'polypeptide(L)'
;MPDLVSNSYFPAIAAIELGFFAREGLDVAHELIFPNYKAYEALRDGKIDFVAGPAHVAFRAFSEGEGAKLLAALAQGMYWLLVMRADLSATPGDVNAVKGRTIGAAPLVDQGLRQLLIDAGLDLARDGVRIVGVPGANEPGVSFGVAAAKALADGKLDGFWANAMGAENAVRAGVGKVILDVRRGLGPPAAFHYTMPALVTSDDVIRRDPDMAAAAVCAVVKVQRALKDDVGLATKVGQALFPPTEAALIAQVVARDLPYYDPTISDAAVAGLNRFALASGLLQRAAPYERVVAMEFRHLWAR
;
A
#
# COMPACT_ATOMS: atom_id res chain seq x y z
N MET A 1 -4.71 10.16 1.15
CA MET A 1 -3.92 9.02 0.59
C MET A 1 -2.57 9.52 0.09
N PRO A 2 -1.51 8.68 0.01
CA PRO A 2 -0.17 9.17 -0.35
C PRO A 2 0.12 9.28 -1.87
N ASP A 3 -0.60 8.57 -2.71
CA ASP A 3 -0.37 8.52 -4.16
C ASP A 3 -1.69 8.25 -4.90
N LEU A 4 -2.00 9.06 -5.92
CA LEU A 4 -3.19 8.90 -6.73
C LEU A 4 -2.96 7.88 -7.85
N VAL A 5 -1.84 7.96 -8.55
CA VAL A 5 -1.52 7.08 -9.70
C VAL A 5 -0.98 5.74 -9.19
N SER A 6 -1.83 5.00 -8.50
CA SER A 6 -1.44 3.78 -7.79
C SER A 6 -2.59 2.76 -7.77
N ASN A 7 -2.24 1.48 -7.93
CA ASN A 7 -3.17 0.38 -7.67
C ASN A 7 -3.31 0.04 -6.18
N SER A 8 -2.41 0.54 -5.33
CA SER A 8 -2.33 0.15 -3.92
C SER A 8 -3.58 0.52 -3.13
N TYR A 9 -4.11 1.72 -3.38
CA TYR A 9 -5.29 2.26 -2.69
C TYR A 9 -6.49 2.36 -3.63
N PHE A 10 -6.45 1.64 -4.74
CA PHE A 10 -7.41 1.77 -5.83
C PHE A 10 -8.87 1.59 -5.42
N PRO A 11 -9.25 0.66 -4.53
CA PRO A 11 -10.63 0.58 -4.06
C PRO A 11 -11.14 1.89 -3.42
N ALA A 12 -10.31 2.61 -2.66
CA ALA A 12 -10.73 3.89 -2.08
C ALA A 12 -10.89 4.97 -3.16
N ILE A 13 -9.95 5.06 -4.11
CA ILE A 13 -10.02 5.98 -5.25
C ILE A 13 -11.27 5.68 -6.10
N ALA A 14 -11.49 4.42 -6.43
CA ALA A 14 -12.64 3.98 -7.21
C ALA A 14 -13.97 4.22 -6.47
N ALA A 15 -13.99 4.10 -5.14
CA ALA A 15 -15.19 4.38 -4.35
C ALA A 15 -15.59 5.86 -4.42
N ILE A 16 -14.62 6.77 -4.50
CA ILE A 16 -14.87 8.20 -4.71
C ILE A 16 -15.37 8.43 -6.14
N GLU A 17 -14.57 8.07 -7.13
CA GLU A 17 -14.82 8.41 -8.53
C GLU A 17 -16.08 7.76 -9.12
N LEU A 18 -16.38 6.53 -8.70
CA LEU A 18 -17.59 5.82 -9.12
C LEU A 18 -18.82 6.12 -8.22
N GLY A 19 -18.71 7.03 -7.26
CA GLY A 19 -19.79 7.50 -6.42
C GLY A 19 -20.28 6.49 -5.37
N PHE A 20 -19.46 5.51 -4.94
CA PHE A 20 -19.87 4.56 -3.89
C PHE A 20 -20.00 5.24 -2.54
N PHE A 21 -19.11 6.18 -2.19
CA PHE A 21 -19.28 6.98 -0.96
C PHE A 21 -20.54 7.83 -1.00
N ALA A 22 -20.82 8.49 -2.12
CA ALA A 22 -22.04 9.31 -2.27
C ALA A 22 -23.33 8.47 -2.11
N ARG A 23 -23.35 7.21 -2.61
CA ARG A 23 -24.49 6.29 -2.40
C ARG A 23 -24.66 5.86 -0.96
N GLU A 24 -23.62 5.93 -0.15
CA GLU A 24 -23.69 5.70 1.30
C GLU A 24 -23.95 7.00 2.08
N GLY A 25 -24.25 8.11 1.40
CA GLY A 25 -24.55 9.40 2.03
C GLY A 25 -23.33 10.23 2.42
N LEU A 26 -22.12 9.88 1.93
CA LEU A 26 -20.89 10.59 2.25
C LEU A 26 -20.45 11.50 1.09
N ASP A 27 -20.23 12.77 1.39
CA ASP A 27 -19.52 13.71 0.51
C ASP A 27 -18.02 13.65 0.85
N VAL A 28 -17.23 13.04 -0.04
CA VAL A 28 -15.82 12.74 0.21
C VAL A 28 -14.92 13.59 -0.68
N ALA A 29 -14.17 14.50 -0.06
CA ALA A 29 -13.02 15.13 -0.67
C ALA A 29 -11.74 14.30 -0.37
N HIS A 30 -10.92 14.03 -1.38
CA HIS A 30 -9.66 13.35 -1.16
C HIS A 30 -8.47 14.32 -1.20
N GLU A 31 -7.51 14.10 -0.32
CA GLU A 31 -6.25 14.84 -0.28
C GLU A 31 -5.07 13.90 -0.54
N LEU A 32 -4.10 14.37 -1.32
CA LEU A 32 -2.82 13.70 -1.54
C LEU A 32 -1.81 14.22 -0.51
N ILE A 33 -1.44 13.37 0.44
CA ILE A 33 -0.51 13.73 1.51
C ILE A 33 0.67 12.76 1.47
N PHE A 34 1.83 13.26 1.02
CA PHE A 34 3.09 12.51 0.98
C PHE A 34 4.17 13.22 1.83
N PRO A 35 5.06 12.50 2.47
CA PRO A 35 5.11 11.05 2.64
C PRO A 35 3.96 10.51 3.51
N ASN A 36 3.65 9.22 3.34
CA ASN A 36 2.45 8.59 3.90
C ASN A 36 2.24 8.78 5.40
N TYR A 37 3.29 8.84 6.22
CA TYR A 37 3.16 9.07 7.67
C TYR A 37 2.50 10.41 8.02
N LYS A 38 2.65 11.45 7.17
CA LYS A 38 1.99 12.75 7.37
C LYS A 38 0.47 12.65 7.26
N ALA A 39 -0.07 11.73 6.45
CA ALA A 39 -1.50 11.49 6.38
C ALA A 39 -2.02 10.92 7.71
N TYR A 40 -1.26 10.01 8.33
CA TYR A 40 -1.63 9.47 9.65
C TYR A 40 -1.47 10.49 10.77
N GLU A 41 -0.48 11.38 10.69
CA GLU A 41 -0.37 12.52 11.61
C GLU A 41 -1.56 13.46 11.46
N ALA A 42 -2.00 13.75 10.23
CA ALA A 42 -3.19 14.57 9.97
C ALA A 42 -4.47 13.91 10.52
N LEU A 43 -4.60 12.57 10.43
CA LEU A 43 -5.69 11.82 11.03
C LEU A 43 -5.67 11.93 12.57
N ARG A 44 -4.50 11.72 13.18
CA ARG A 44 -4.31 11.85 14.65
C ARG A 44 -4.67 13.27 15.13
N ASP A 45 -4.29 14.27 14.36
CA ASP A 45 -4.51 15.69 14.66
C ASP A 45 -5.95 16.15 14.33
N GLY A 46 -6.84 15.24 13.86
CA GLY A 46 -8.24 15.54 13.54
C GLY A 46 -8.43 16.41 12.30
N LYS A 47 -7.43 16.53 11.43
CA LYS A 47 -7.49 17.34 10.18
C LYS A 47 -8.19 16.60 9.05
N ILE A 48 -8.19 15.28 9.08
CA ILE A 48 -8.88 14.39 8.15
C ILE A 48 -9.55 13.27 8.93
N ASP A 49 -10.55 12.62 8.34
CA ASP A 49 -11.34 11.58 9.00
C ASP A 49 -10.86 10.16 8.66
N PHE A 50 -10.29 9.96 7.47
CA PHE A 50 -9.87 8.65 7.02
C PHE A 50 -8.52 8.71 6.29
N VAL A 51 -7.77 7.62 6.38
CA VAL A 51 -6.58 7.40 5.56
C VAL A 51 -6.76 6.11 4.75
N ALA A 52 -6.59 6.19 3.43
CA ALA A 52 -6.31 5.02 2.61
C ALA A 52 -4.79 4.88 2.51
N GLY A 53 -4.21 3.91 3.22
CA GLY A 53 -2.76 3.83 3.36
C GLY A 53 -2.27 2.49 3.92
N PRO A 54 -0.94 2.32 4.09
CA PRO A 54 -0.35 1.09 4.65
C PRO A 54 -0.65 0.96 6.14
N ALA A 55 -1.20 -0.19 6.56
CA ALA A 55 -1.67 -0.41 7.93
C ALA A 55 -0.60 -0.15 9.01
N HIS A 56 0.65 -0.57 8.80
CA HIS A 56 1.74 -0.42 9.79
C HIS A 56 2.09 1.04 10.09
N VAL A 57 1.83 1.97 9.17
CA VAL A 57 2.14 3.39 9.37
C VAL A 57 1.27 4.03 10.45
N ALA A 58 0.11 3.45 10.75
CA ALA A 58 -0.70 3.86 11.89
C ALA A 58 0.09 3.82 13.20
N PHE A 59 0.93 2.79 13.40
CA PHE A 59 1.75 2.66 14.61
C PHE A 59 2.84 3.73 14.74
N ARG A 60 3.23 4.37 13.64
CA ARG A 60 4.19 5.50 13.68
C ARG A 60 3.54 6.78 14.17
N ALA A 61 2.30 7.04 13.80
CA ALA A 61 1.59 8.27 14.16
C ALA A 61 0.85 8.14 15.51
N PHE A 62 0.35 6.94 15.80
CA PHE A 62 -0.38 6.62 17.03
C PHE A 62 0.49 5.69 17.89
N SER A 63 1.01 6.23 19.00
CA SER A 63 1.91 5.51 19.90
C SER A 63 1.30 4.18 20.33
N GLU A 64 2.04 3.07 20.19
CA GLU A 64 1.57 1.72 20.49
C GLU A 64 0.23 1.34 19.78
N GLY A 65 -0.12 2.04 18.69
CA GLY A 65 -1.38 1.87 17.98
C GLY A 65 -2.62 2.40 18.71
N GLU A 66 -2.45 3.13 19.80
CA GLU A 66 -3.57 3.65 20.60
C GLU A 66 -4.28 4.79 19.89
N GLY A 67 -5.58 4.61 19.60
CA GLY A 67 -6.41 5.62 18.95
C GLY A 67 -6.55 5.46 17.44
N ALA A 68 -5.75 4.62 16.78
CA ALA A 68 -5.97 4.27 15.37
C ALA A 68 -6.80 3.00 15.24
N LYS A 69 -7.69 2.94 14.24
CA LYS A 69 -8.52 1.78 13.91
C LYS A 69 -8.47 1.44 12.43
N LEU A 70 -8.16 0.19 12.12
CA LEU A 70 -8.34 -0.36 10.79
C LEU A 70 -9.81 -0.73 10.59
N LEU A 71 -10.47 -0.14 9.61
CA LEU A 71 -11.88 -0.36 9.29
C LEU A 71 -12.10 -1.52 8.32
N ALA A 72 -11.30 -1.55 7.26
CA ALA A 72 -11.35 -2.59 6.23
C ALA A 72 -10.01 -2.67 5.49
N ALA A 73 -9.64 -3.85 5.02
CA ALA A 73 -8.54 -3.98 4.08
C ALA A 73 -8.99 -3.50 2.68
N LEU A 74 -8.18 -2.68 2.03
CA LEU A 74 -8.38 -2.32 0.63
C LEU A 74 -7.91 -3.45 -0.29
N ALA A 75 -6.94 -4.22 0.16
CA ALA A 75 -6.50 -5.48 -0.41
C ALA A 75 -5.69 -6.27 0.63
N GLN A 76 -5.58 -7.58 0.43
CA GLN A 76 -4.81 -8.47 1.30
C GLN A 76 -3.31 -8.41 1.03
N GLY A 77 -2.51 -8.54 2.08
CA GLY A 77 -1.07 -8.75 2.05
C GLY A 77 -0.24 -7.56 1.57
N MET A 78 1.06 -7.70 1.70
CA MET A 78 2.03 -6.70 1.26
C MET A 78 2.02 -6.57 -0.27
N TYR A 79 1.94 -5.35 -0.77
CA TYR A 79 1.56 -5.01 -2.15
C TYR A 79 2.64 -4.26 -2.91
N TRP A 80 3.84 -4.18 -2.36
CA TRP A 80 5.00 -3.61 -3.05
C TRP A 80 5.82 -4.71 -3.71
N LEU A 81 6.46 -4.34 -4.81
CA LEU A 81 7.27 -5.22 -5.63
C LEU A 81 8.71 -4.71 -5.66
N LEU A 82 9.66 -5.64 -5.64
CA LEU A 82 11.05 -5.31 -5.99
C LEU A 82 11.23 -5.44 -7.49
N VAL A 83 11.58 -4.32 -8.11
CA VAL A 83 11.97 -4.25 -9.51
C VAL A 83 13.45 -3.97 -9.58
N MET A 84 14.19 -4.78 -10.33
CA MET A 84 15.60 -4.57 -10.61
C MET A 84 15.80 -4.20 -12.08
N ARG A 85 16.90 -3.53 -12.41
CA ARG A 85 17.26 -3.23 -13.79
C ARG A 85 17.27 -4.51 -14.64
N ALA A 86 16.76 -4.40 -15.87
CA ALA A 86 16.59 -5.56 -16.75
C ALA A 86 17.93 -6.19 -17.18
N ASP A 87 18.99 -5.38 -17.27
CA ASP A 87 20.34 -5.82 -17.66
C ASP A 87 21.11 -6.56 -16.54
N LEU A 88 20.63 -6.52 -15.31
CA LEU A 88 21.25 -7.26 -14.21
C LEU A 88 20.91 -8.76 -14.29
N SER A 89 21.88 -9.60 -13.97
CA SER A 89 21.65 -11.05 -13.86
C SER A 89 20.91 -11.34 -12.55
N ALA A 90 19.56 -11.30 -12.60
CA ALA A 90 18.70 -11.57 -11.45
C ALA A 90 17.47 -12.37 -11.93
N THR A 91 17.08 -13.37 -11.15
CA THR A 91 15.90 -14.22 -11.41
C THR A 91 14.75 -13.89 -10.47
N PRO A 92 13.49 -14.05 -10.90
CA PRO A 92 12.35 -13.89 -10.01
C PRO A 92 12.45 -14.78 -8.76
N GLY A 93 12.21 -14.18 -7.57
CA GLY A 93 12.34 -14.83 -6.27
C GLY A 93 13.72 -14.75 -5.62
N ASP A 94 14.75 -14.31 -6.35
CA ASP A 94 16.10 -14.22 -5.81
C ASP A 94 16.31 -12.97 -4.97
N VAL A 95 16.30 -13.13 -3.66
CA VAL A 95 16.55 -12.04 -2.69
C VAL A 95 18.01 -11.54 -2.74
N ASN A 96 18.96 -12.36 -3.23
CA ASN A 96 20.36 -11.96 -3.32
C ASN A 96 20.63 -10.97 -4.47
N ALA A 97 19.69 -10.77 -5.36
CA ALA A 97 19.79 -9.81 -6.46
C ALA A 97 20.09 -8.37 -5.99
N VAL A 98 19.80 -8.05 -4.71
CA VAL A 98 20.05 -6.71 -4.12
C VAL A 98 21.48 -6.51 -3.59
N LYS A 99 22.32 -7.56 -3.48
CA LYS A 99 23.65 -7.46 -2.92
C LYS A 99 24.53 -6.49 -3.72
N GLY A 100 25.16 -5.56 -3.01
CA GLY A 100 25.99 -4.50 -3.59
C GLY A 100 25.20 -3.43 -4.37
N ARG A 101 23.87 -3.38 -4.25
CA ARG A 101 22.97 -2.56 -5.08
C ARG A 101 22.34 -1.40 -4.30
N THR A 102 21.89 -0.40 -5.09
CA THR A 102 21.14 0.76 -4.58
C THR A 102 19.68 0.64 -4.98
N ILE A 103 18.80 0.51 -3.99
CA ILE A 103 17.36 0.30 -4.16
C ILE A 103 16.61 1.53 -3.69
N GLY A 104 15.77 2.09 -4.56
CA GLY A 104 14.90 3.22 -4.21
C GLY A 104 13.65 2.76 -3.49
N ALA A 105 13.31 3.40 -2.36
CA ALA A 105 12.06 3.15 -1.64
C ALA A 105 11.55 4.41 -0.94
N ALA A 106 10.23 4.49 -0.70
CA ALA A 106 9.64 5.59 0.04
C ALA A 106 9.85 5.40 1.56
N PRO A 107 9.88 6.50 2.35
CA PRO A 107 9.96 6.43 3.80
C PRO A 107 8.86 5.57 4.40
N LEU A 108 9.19 4.71 5.37
CA LEU A 108 8.39 3.67 6.03
C LEU A 108 7.97 2.50 5.11
N VAL A 109 7.87 2.71 3.80
CA VAL A 109 7.70 1.63 2.81
C VAL A 109 8.98 0.79 2.71
N ASP A 110 10.13 1.44 2.84
CA ASP A 110 11.45 0.81 2.87
C ASP A 110 11.63 -0.22 4.00
N GLN A 111 10.92 -0.03 5.12
CA GLN A 111 10.95 -0.98 6.24
C GLN A 111 10.47 -2.37 5.84
N GLY A 112 9.45 -2.46 4.97
CA GLY A 112 8.95 -3.73 4.43
C GLY A 112 10.03 -4.49 3.66
N LEU A 113 10.79 -3.79 2.81
CA LEU A 113 11.91 -4.40 2.08
C LEU A 113 13.05 -4.79 3.03
N ARG A 114 13.45 -3.88 3.94
CA ARG A 114 14.54 -4.15 4.91
C ARG A 114 14.25 -5.41 5.71
N GLN A 115 13.06 -5.49 6.30
CA GLN A 115 12.68 -6.65 7.11
C GLN A 115 12.60 -7.93 6.27
N LEU A 116 12.04 -7.85 5.06
CA LEU A 116 11.99 -9.00 4.15
C LEU A 116 13.39 -9.54 3.85
N LEU A 117 14.34 -8.66 3.56
CA LEU A 117 15.72 -9.06 3.27
C LEU A 117 16.43 -9.65 4.50
N ILE A 118 16.21 -9.06 5.69
CA ILE A 118 16.74 -9.58 6.96
C ILE A 118 16.16 -10.98 7.27
N ASP A 119 14.86 -11.16 7.15
CA ASP A 119 14.19 -12.45 7.38
C ASP A 119 14.62 -13.52 6.35
N ALA A 120 15.05 -13.07 5.16
CA ALA A 120 15.66 -13.94 4.15
C ALA A 120 17.15 -14.25 4.42
N GLY A 121 17.72 -13.75 5.53
CA GLY A 121 19.08 -14.03 5.96
C GLY A 121 20.17 -13.09 5.44
N LEU A 122 19.79 -11.95 4.83
CA LEU A 122 20.75 -10.94 4.40
C LEU A 122 21.17 -10.03 5.57
N ASP A 123 22.45 -9.69 5.61
CA ASP A 123 22.97 -8.60 6.41
C ASP A 123 23.16 -7.39 5.49
N LEU A 124 22.29 -6.38 5.60
CA LEU A 124 22.25 -5.27 4.65
C LEU A 124 23.58 -4.50 4.57
N ALA A 125 24.29 -4.35 5.70
CA ALA A 125 25.56 -3.65 5.75
C ALA A 125 26.69 -4.50 5.11
N ARG A 126 26.84 -5.75 5.56
CA ARG A 126 27.85 -6.69 5.05
C ARG A 126 27.63 -7.01 3.57
N ASP A 127 26.37 -7.18 3.16
CA ASP A 127 26.01 -7.50 1.78
C ASP A 127 25.96 -6.23 0.87
N GLY A 128 26.28 -5.05 1.42
CA GLY A 128 26.39 -3.80 0.67
C GLY A 128 25.08 -3.29 0.08
N VAL A 129 23.93 -3.64 0.68
CA VAL A 129 22.60 -3.22 0.22
C VAL A 129 22.32 -1.79 0.68
N ARG A 130 22.12 -0.89 -0.26
CA ARG A 130 21.76 0.51 0.03
C ARG A 130 20.31 0.76 -0.34
N ILE A 131 19.48 1.07 0.66
CA ILE A 131 18.07 1.45 0.45
C ILE A 131 17.96 2.96 0.69
N VAL A 132 17.57 3.69 -0.37
CA VAL A 132 17.62 5.16 -0.42
C VAL A 132 16.27 5.74 -0.91
N GLY A 133 16.06 7.05 -0.71
CA GLY A 133 14.95 7.77 -1.32
C GLY A 133 15.04 7.79 -2.85
N VAL A 134 13.91 7.84 -3.52
CA VAL A 134 13.84 7.94 -4.98
C VAL A 134 14.04 9.40 -5.40
N PRO A 135 14.99 9.71 -6.30
CA PRO A 135 15.17 11.06 -6.82
C PRO A 135 13.91 11.60 -7.49
N GLY A 136 13.51 12.82 -7.15
CA GLY A 136 12.34 13.50 -7.71
C GLY A 136 10.97 13.04 -7.18
N ALA A 137 10.92 12.03 -6.31
CA ALA A 137 9.64 11.52 -5.81
C ALA A 137 8.94 12.40 -4.75
N ASN A 138 9.63 13.40 -4.24
CA ASN A 138 9.09 14.33 -3.24
C ASN A 138 8.47 15.59 -3.86
N GLU A 139 8.51 15.72 -5.17
CA GLU A 139 7.94 16.87 -5.87
C GLU A 139 6.41 16.80 -5.85
N PRO A 140 5.71 17.93 -5.68
CA PRO A 140 4.24 17.96 -5.68
C PRO A 140 3.65 17.35 -6.95
N GLY A 141 2.64 16.49 -6.80
CA GLY A 141 1.93 15.89 -7.92
C GLY A 141 2.66 14.73 -8.62
N VAL A 142 3.86 14.39 -8.18
CA VAL A 142 4.62 13.27 -8.76
C VAL A 142 4.21 11.96 -8.09
N SER A 143 3.80 10.97 -8.89
CA SER A 143 3.59 9.59 -8.40
C SER A 143 4.94 8.95 -8.09
N PHE A 144 5.04 8.36 -6.88
CA PHE A 144 6.25 7.69 -6.44
C PHE A 144 6.67 6.56 -7.39
N GLY A 145 5.73 5.74 -7.82
CA GLY A 145 6.02 4.61 -8.72
C GLY A 145 6.54 5.06 -10.09
N VAL A 146 5.99 6.15 -10.62
CA VAL A 146 6.44 6.74 -11.90
C VAL A 146 7.84 7.32 -11.76
N ALA A 147 8.10 8.07 -10.68
CA ALA A 147 9.44 8.60 -10.39
C ALA A 147 10.48 7.48 -10.21
N ALA A 148 10.12 6.39 -9.54
CA ALA A 148 10.99 5.23 -9.34
C ALA A 148 11.35 4.55 -10.67
N ALA A 149 10.38 4.32 -11.54
CA ALA A 149 10.62 3.74 -12.88
C ALA A 149 11.53 4.65 -13.72
N LYS A 150 11.32 5.97 -13.65
CA LYS A 150 12.19 6.94 -14.34
C LYS A 150 13.63 6.93 -13.77
N ALA A 151 13.78 6.93 -12.45
CA ALA A 151 15.10 6.89 -11.82
C ALA A 151 15.86 5.60 -12.15
N LEU A 152 15.17 4.47 -12.32
CA LEU A 152 15.71 3.21 -12.80
C LEU A 152 16.21 3.34 -14.26
N ALA A 153 15.38 3.88 -15.14
CA ALA A 153 15.71 4.12 -16.55
C ALA A 153 16.92 5.06 -16.71
N ASP A 154 17.01 6.10 -15.87
CA ASP A 154 18.11 7.06 -15.83
C ASP A 154 19.42 6.45 -15.24
N GLY A 155 19.41 5.21 -14.79
CA GLY A 155 20.56 4.55 -14.16
C GLY A 155 20.93 5.08 -12.77
N LYS A 156 20.05 5.85 -12.12
CA LYS A 156 20.27 6.41 -10.78
C LYS A 156 20.07 5.39 -9.67
N LEU A 157 19.37 4.29 -9.97
CA LEU A 157 19.07 3.19 -9.07
C LEU A 157 19.35 1.86 -9.78
N ASP A 158 19.73 0.83 -9.02
CA ASP A 158 19.82 -0.54 -9.52
C ASP A 158 18.49 -1.27 -9.46
N GLY A 159 17.60 -0.79 -8.58
CA GLY A 159 16.24 -1.31 -8.39
C GLY A 159 15.38 -0.34 -7.60
N PHE A 160 14.11 -0.68 -7.45
CA PHE A 160 13.20 0.05 -6.57
C PHE A 160 12.15 -0.87 -5.94
N TRP A 161 11.62 -0.43 -4.81
CA TRP A 161 10.55 -1.07 -4.07
C TRP A 161 9.33 -0.15 -4.07
N ALA A 162 8.31 -0.51 -4.87
CA ALA A 162 7.15 0.35 -5.12
C ALA A 162 5.89 -0.44 -5.47
N ASN A 163 4.80 0.28 -5.74
CA ASN A 163 3.54 -0.28 -6.19
C ASN A 163 3.63 -0.92 -7.60
N ALA A 164 2.62 -1.72 -7.97
CA ALA A 164 2.62 -2.44 -9.24
C ALA A 164 2.52 -1.51 -10.47
N MET A 165 1.98 -0.29 -10.36
CA MET A 165 1.97 0.65 -11.48
C MET A 165 3.40 1.07 -11.87
N GLY A 166 4.23 1.41 -10.88
CA GLY A 166 5.65 1.70 -11.12
C GLY A 166 6.40 0.50 -11.70
N ALA A 167 6.11 -0.71 -11.21
CA ALA A 167 6.69 -1.94 -11.74
C ALA A 167 6.29 -2.17 -13.21
N GLU A 168 5.00 -1.99 -13.55
CA GLU A 168 4.49 -2.14 -14.91
C GLU A 168 5.13 -1.15 -15.88
N ASN A 169 5.27 0.12 -15.49
CA ASN A 169 5.94 1.12 -16.29
C ASN A 169 7.40 0.73 -16.62
N ALA A 170 8.16 0.26 -15.60
CA ALA A 170 9.54 -0.15 -15.81
C ALA A 170 9.66 -1.41 -16.70
N VAL A 171 8.77 -2.39 -16.51
CA VAL A 171 8.76 -3.64 -17.30
C VAL A 171 8.39 -3.36 -18.76
N ARG A 172 7.36 -2.57 -19.02
CA ARG A 172 6.95 -2.21 -20.38
C ARG A 172 7.97 -1.37 -21.12
N ALA A 173 8.67 -0.50 -20.40
CA ALA A 173 9.79 0.24 -20.96
C ALA A 173 11.03 -0.64 -21.24
N GLY A 174 11.01 -1.92 -20.84
CA GLY A 174 12.14 -2.84 -20.99
C GLY A 174 13.34 -2.52 -20.08
N VAL A 175 13.18 -1.60 -19.12
CA VAL A 175 14.28 -1.15 -18.24
C VAL A 175 14.31 -1.90 -16.90
N GLY A 176 13.22 -2.55 -16.53
CA GLY A 176 13.09 -3.26 -15.26
C GLY A 176 12.48 -4.65 -15.39
N LYS A 177 12.73 -5.49 -14.40
CA LYS A 177 12.07 -6.79 -14.22
C LYS A 177 11.68 -6.99 -12.76
N VAL A 178 10.51 -7.58 -12.52
CA VAL A 178 10.03 -7.89 -11.18
C VAL A 178 10.82 -9.06 -10.62
N ILE A 179 11.44 -8.87 -9.46
CA ILE A 179 12.21 -9.91 -8.76
C ILE A 179 11.43 -10.43 -7.56
N LEU A 180 10.80 -9.54 -6.75
CA LEU A 180 9.98 -9.97 -5.62
C LEU A 180 8.56 -9.47 -5.77
N ASP A 181 7.60 -10.37 -5.56
CA ASP A 181 6.18 -10.13 -5.45
C ASP A 181 5.60 -11.20 -4.50
N VAL A 182 5.54 -10.87 -3.22
CA VAL A 182 5.14 -11.85 -2.19
C VAL A 182 3.69 -12.30 -2.31
N ARG A 183 2.82 -11.47 -2.92
CA ARG A 183 1.44 -11.87 -3.21
C ARG A 183 1.39 -13.00 -4.22
N ARG A 184 2.36 -13.09 -5.12
CA ARG A 184 2.43 -14.10 -6.20
C ARG A 184 3.49 -15.17 -5.95
N GLY A 185 3.93 -15.30 -4.68
CA GLY A 185 4.87 -16.35 -4.25
C GLY A 185 6.33 -16.06 -4.64
N LEU A 186 6.66 -14.86 -5.08
CA LEU A 186 8.04 -14.46 -5.34
C LEU A 186 8.61 -13.74 -4.12
N GLY A 187 9.23 -14.50 -3.22
CA GLY A 187 9.86 -14.01 -2.01
C GLY A 187 9.42 -14.76 -0.74
N PRO A 188 9.92 -14.38 0.44
CA PRO A 188 9.58 -15.02 1.70
C PRO A 188 8.08 -14.95 2.02
N PRO A 189 7.38 -16.08 2.23
CA PRO A 189 5.93 -16.10 2.48
C PRO A 189 5.51 -15.29 3.71
N ALA A 190 6.36 -15.23 4.75
CA ALA A 190 6.08 -14.46 5.98
C ALA A 190 5.86 -12.96 5.71
N ALA A 191 6.50 -12.41 4.68
CA ALA A 191 6.39 -11.02 4.31
C ALA A 191 5.00 -10.62 3.79
N PHE A 192 4.15 -11.59 3.40
CA PHE A 192 2.77 -11.33 3.01
C PHE A 192 1.98 -10.59 4.10
N HIS A 193 2.21 -10.93 5.37
CA HIS A 193 1.48 -10.34 6.49
C HIS A 193 2.19 -9.16 7.17
N TYR A 194 3.27 -8.60 6.60
CA TYR A 194 3.93 -7.44 7.21
C TYR A 194 3.03 -6.20 7.23
N THR A 195 2.23 -6.05 6.18
CA THR A 195 1.27 -4.95 6.06
C THR A 195 0.25 -5.25 4.97
N MET A 196 -0.77 -4.42 4.90
CA MET A 196 -1.78 -4.38 3.84
C MET A 196 -2.20 -2.93 3.60
N PRO A 197 -2.73 -2.58 2.44
CA PRO A 197 -3.41 -1.31 2.25
C PRO A 197 -4.76 -1.40 2.98
N ALA A 198 -5.07 -0.39 3.79
CA ALA A 198 -6.27 -0.38 4.61
C ALA A 198 -6.95 1.00 4.59
N LEU A 199 -8.26 0.99 4.82
CA LEU A 199 -8.99 2.16 5.26
C LEU A 199 -8.82 2.27 6.77
N VAL A 200 -8.28 3.39 7.22
CA VAL A 200 -7.92 3.64 8.61
C VAL A 200 -8.63 4.91 9.10
N THR A 201 -9.08 4.89 10.33
CA THR A 201 -9.65 6.05 11.03
C THR A 201 -9.12 6.13 12.45
N SER A 202 -9.64 7.05 13.27
CA SER A 202 -9.34 7.17 14.69
C SER A 202 -10.54 6.82 15.57
N ASP A 203 -10.25 6.44 16.84
CA ASP A 203 -11.31 6.26 17.86
C ASP A 203 -12.16 7.52 18.03
N ASP A 204 -11.57 8.71 17.85
CA ASP A 204 -12.28 9.98 17.95
C ASP A 204 -13.30 10.16 16.82
N VAL A 205 -12.94 9.78 15.60
CA VAL A 205 -13.86 9.80 14.45
C VAL A 205 -15.01 8.83 14.66
N ILE A 206 -14.72 7.59 15.10
CA ILE A 206 -15.75 6.58 15.35
C ILE A 206 -16.71 7.04 16.46
N ARG A 207 -16.19 7.60 17.55
CA ARG A 207 -17.04 8.10 18.65
C ARG A 207 -17.90 9.29 18.24
N ARG A 208 -17.37 10.17 17.39
CA ARG A 208 -18.09 11.35 16.90
C ARG A 208 -19.19 10.97 15.93
N ASP A 209 -18.94 10.04 15.02
CA ASP A 209 -19.85 9.64 13.97
C ASP A 209 -19.61 8.18 13.53
N PRO A 210 -20.19 7.21 14.26
CA PRO A 210 -20.08 5.80 13.92
C PRO A 210 -20.78 5.44 12.60
N ASP A 211 -21.84 6.17 12.22
CA ASP A 211 -22.57 5.94 10.98
C ASP A 211 -21.72 6.34 9.77
N MET A 212 -20.97 7.43 9.86
CA MET A 212 -19.99 7.81 8.85
C MET A 212 -18.90 6.73 8.66
N ALA A 213 -18.38 6.17 9.74
CA ALA A 213 -17.41 5.10 9.67
C ALA A 213 -17.98 3.82 9.04
N ALA A 214 -19.22 3.44 9.41
CA ALA A 214 -19.94 2.31 8.82
C ALA A 214 -20.21 2.51 7.31
N ALA A 215 -20.65 3.70 6.92
CA ALA A 215 -20.89 4.07 5.52
C ALA A 215 -19.58 3.99 4.69
N ALA A 216 -18.45 4.42 5.26
CA ALA A 216 -17.16 4.33 4.60
C ALA A 216 -16.73 2.86 4.36
N VAL A 217 -16.94 1.97 5.33
CA VAL A 217 -16.73 0.52 5.15
C VAL A 217 -17.63 -0.04 4.06
N CYS A 218 -18.94 0.27 4.09
CA CYS A 218 -19.90 -0.20 3.08
C CYS A 218 -19.48 0.23 1.66
N ALA A 219 -19.05 1.47 1.47
CA ALA A 219 -18.58 1.98 0.18
C ALA A 219 -17.38 1.18 -0.36
N VAL A 220 -16.38 0.92 0.50
CA VAL A 220 -15.19 0.12 0.14
C VAL A 220 -15.58 -1.32 -0.21
N VAL A 221 -16.42 -1.96 0.58
CA VAL A 221 -16.86 -3.34 0.33
C VAL A 221 -17.61 -3.44 -1.02
N LYS A 222 -18.52 -2.52 -1.27
CA LYS A 222 -19.33 -2.51 -2.51
C LYS A 222 -18.48 -2.24 -3.74
N VAL A 223 -17.51 -1.33 -3.68
CA VAL A 223 -16.63 -1.07 -4.83
C VAL A 223 -15.67 -2.23 -5.10
N GLN A 224 -15.17 -2.92 -4.08
CA GLN A 224 -14.35 -4.12 -4.28
C GLN A 224 -15.13 -5.20 -5.03
N ARG A 225 -16.40 -5.41 -4.72
CA ARG A 225 -17.29 -6.32 -5.45
C ARG A 225 -17.53 -5.87 -6.87
N ALA A 226 -17.90 -4.61 -7.06
CA ALA A 226 -18.13 -4.06 -8.38
C ALA A 226 -16.91 -4.20 -9.30
N LEU A 227 -15.69 -3.99 -8.77
CA LEU A 227 -14.44 -4.19 -9.52
C LEU A 227 -14.16 -5.68 -9.85
N LYS A 228 -14.60 -6.61 -8.98
CA LYS A 228 -14.53 -8.05 -9.28
C LYS A 228 -15.52 -8.46 -10.37
N ASP A 229 -16.71 -7.86 -10.36
CA ASP A 229 -17.76 -8.13 -11.36
C ASP A 229 -17.43 -7.49 -12.72
N ASP A 230 -16.87 -6.27 -12.70
CA ASP A 230 -16.47 -5.54 -13.92
C ASP A 230 -15.16 -4.76 -13.68
N VAL A 231 -14.04 -5.36 -14.05
CA VAL A 231 -12.73 -4.69 -13.98
C VAL A 231 -12.62 -3.49 -14.95
N GLY A 232 -13.48 -3.39 -15.95
CA GLY A 232 -13.56 -2.25 -16.86
C GLY A 232 -13.88 -0.93 -16.16
N LEU A 233 -14.49 -0.98 -14.96
CA LEU A 233 -14.68 0.18 -14.08
C LEU A 233 -13.33 0.84 -13.72
N ALA A 234 -12.25 0.07 -13.62
CA ALA A 234 -10.92 0.63 -13.37
C ALA A 234 -10.43 1.51 -14.52
N THR A 235 -10.77 1.18 -15.76
CA THR A 235 -10.47 2.04 -16.93
C THR A 235 -11.16 3.40 -16.82
N LYS A 236 -12.45 3.42 -16.41
CA LYS A 236 -13.20 4.68 -16.24
C LYS A 236 -12.54 5.58 -15.20
N VAL A 237 -12.17 5.01 -14.05
CA VAL A 237 -11.46 5.74 -12.99
C VAL A 237 -10.11 6.27 -13.50
N GLY A 238 -9.34 5.42 -14.18
CA GLY A 238 -8.05 5.82 -14.73
C GLY A 238 -8.17 6.96 -15.76
N GLN A 239 -9.14 6.89 -16.66
CA GLN A 239 -9.37 7.93 -17.66
C GLN A 239 -9.76 9.28 -17.06
N ALA A 240 -10.42 9.29 -15.90
CA ALA A 240 -10.79 10.49 -15.19
C ALA A 240 -9.62 11.13 -14.43
N LEU A 241 -8.70 10.32 -13.88
CA LEU A 241 -7.76 10.76 -12.84
C LEU A 241 -6.28 10.61 -13.21
N PHE A 242 -5.94 9.68 -14.14
CA PHE A 242 -4.53 9.32 -14.38
C PHE A 242 -4.03 9.91 -15.71
N PRO A 243 -2.70 10.09 -15.84
CA PRO A 243 -2.10 10.34 -17.15
C PRO A 243 -2.45 9.22 -18.15
N PRO A 244 -2.48 9.49 -19.47
CA PRO A 244 -2.96 8.53 -20.47
C PRO A 244 -2.28 7.16 -20.43
N THR A 245 -0.98 7.11 -20.17
CA THR A 245 -0.22 5.86 -20.09
C THR A 245 -0.71 4.99 -18.93
N GLU A 246 -0.81 5.55 -17.74
CA GLU A 246 -1.24 4.84 -16.53
C GLU A 246 -2.74 4.52 -16.58
N ALA A 247 -3.55 5.40 -17.18
CA ALA A 247 -4.97 5.15 -17.43
C ALA A 247 -5.20 3.93 -18.31
N ALA A 248 -4.37 3.71 -19.32
CA ALA A 248 -4.45 2.53 -20.20
C ALA A 248 -4.02 1.23 -19.50
N LEU A 249 -3.25 1.32 -18.40
CA LEU A 249 -2.68 0.18 -17.70
C LEU A 249 -3.49 -0.26 -16.47
N ILE A 250 -4.23 0.67 -15.86
CA ILE A 250 -4.78 0.44 -14.53
C ILE A 250 -5.71 -0.77 -14.45
N ALA A 251 -6.55 -1.00 -15.45
CA ALA A 251 -7.45 -2.16 -15.45
C ALA A 251 -6.68 -3.48 -15.44
N GLN A 252 -5.57 -3.57 -16.19
CA GLN A 252 -4.72 -4.75 -16.20
C GLN A 252 -4.00 -4.96 -14.86
N VAL A 253 -3.53 -3.87 -14.24
CA VAL A 253 -2.87 -3.92 -12.92
C VAL A 253 -3.89 -4.31 -11.86
N VAL A 254 -5.10 -3.73 -11.88
CA VAL A 254 -6.20 -4.08 -10.96
C VAL A 254 -6.64 -5.54 -11.16
N ALA A 255 -6.78 -6.02 -12.40
CA ALA A 255 -7.15 -7.41 -12.68
C ALA A 255 -6.22 -8.42 -11.99
N ARG A 256 -4.93 -8.12 -11.91
CA ARG A 256 -3.95 -8.95 -11.16
C ARG A 256 -4.12 -8.88 -9.65
N ASP A 257 -4.71 -7.79 -9.12
CA ASP A 257 -4.92 -7.58 -7.69
C ASP A 257 -6.32 -8.01 -7.21
N LEU A 258 -7.29 -8.24 -8.12
CA LEU A 258 -8.65 -8.66 -7.77
C LEU A 258 -8.72 -9.85 -6.80
N PRO A 259 -7.87 -10.90 -6.92
CA PRO A 259 -7.88 -12.01 -5.95
C PRO A 259 -7.59 -11.58 -4.51
N TYR A 260 -6.95 -10.43 -4.33
CA TYR A 260 -6.59 -9.86 -3.02
C TYR A 260 -7.58 -8.81 -2.54
N TYR A 261 -8.59 -8.43 -3.33
CA TYR A 261 -9.64 -7.50 -2.89
C TYR A 261 -10.61 -8.23 -1.96
N ASP A 262 -10.29 -8.19 -0.69
CA ASP A 262 -11.08 -8.74 0.40
C ASP A 262 -10.99 -7.74 1.56
N PRO A 263 -12.14 -7.21 2.06
CA PRO A 263 -12.15 -6.20 3.12
C PRO A 263 -11.80 -6.77 4.49
N THR A 264 -11.75 -8.09 4.63
CA THR A 264 -11.53 -8.77 5.91
C THR A 264 -10.13 -8.47 6.47
N ILE A 265 -10.06 -8.20 7.76
CA ILE A 265 -8.78 -8.12 8.48
C ILE A 265 -8.75 -9.31 9.44
N SER A 266 -7.95 -10.33 9.12
CA SER A 266 -7.89 -11.57 9.91
C SER A 266 -6.94 -11.44 11.10
N ASP A 267 -7.11 -12.34 12.10
CA ASP A 267 -6.17 -12.47 13.22
C ASP A 267 -4.74 -12.73 12.73
N ALA A 268 -4.58 -13.54 11.67
CA ALA A 268 -3.28 -13.82 11.07
C ALA A 268 -2.64 -12.55 10.47
N ALA A 269 -3.44 -11.68 9.85
CA ALA A 269 -2.97 -10.40 9.30
C ALA A 269 -2.51 -9.46 10.41
N VAL A 270 -3.27 -9.33 11.51
CA VAL A 270 -2.87 -8.50 12.67
C VAL A 270 -1.66 -9.10 13.39
N ALA A 271 -1.60 -10.42 13.54
CA ALA A 271 -0.43 -11.08 14.13
C ALA A 271 0.85 -10.86 13.30
N GLY A 272 0.74 -10.93 11.97
CA GLY A 272 1.86 -10.63 11.05
C GLY A 272 2.28 -9.16 11.10
N LEU A 273 1.30 -8.25 11.08
CA LEU A 273 1.50 -6.82 11.25
C LEU A 273 2.23 -6.48 12.57
N ASN A 274 1.82 -7.12 13.68
CA ASN A 274 2.49 -6.98 14.98
C ASN A 274 3.94 -7.46 14.93
N ARG A 275 4.20 -8.66 14.39
CA ARG A 275 5.58 -9.17 14.26
C ARG A 275 6.46 -8.21 13.47
N PHE A 276 5.95 -7.71 12.35
CA PHE A 276 6.67 -6.75 11.53
C PHE A 276 6.90 -5.42 12.27
N ALA A 277 5.88 -4.89 12.94
CA ALA A 277 5.97 -3.62 13.66
C ALA A 277 6.95 -3.70 14.84
N LEU A 278 7.01 -4.83 15.56
CA LEU A 278 7.99 -5.09 16.61
C LEU A 278 9.41 -5.17 16.04
N ALA A 279 9.59 -5.94 14.97
CA ALA A 279 10.90 -6.11 14.34
C ALA A 279 11.45 -4.81 13.74
N SER A 280 10.58 -3.95 13.22
CA SER A 280 10.94 -2.64 12.65
C SER A 280 10.97 -1.49 13.69
N GLY A 281 10.71 -1.78 14.97
CA GLY A 281 10.74 -0.78 16.05
C GLY A 281 9.56 0.20 16.05
N LEU A 282 8.49 -0.08 15.33
CA LEU A 282 7.27 0.73 15.33
C LEU A 282 6.40 0.49 16.57
N LEU A 283 6.51 -0.69 17.18
CA LEU A 283 5.87 -1.07 18.43
C LEU A 283 6.93 -1.58 19.42
N GLN A 284 6.68 -1.39 20.72
CA GLN A 284 7.45 -2.00 21.80
C GLN A 284 6.80 -3.29 22.31
N ARG A 285 5.49 -3.43 22.12
CA ARG A 285 4.69 -4.60 22.49
C ARG A 285 3.60 -4.85 21.45
N ALA A 286 3.17 -6.10 21.30
CA ALA A 286 2.09 -6.45 20.36
C ALA A 286 0.78 -5.77 20.78
N ALA A 287 0.10 -5.16 19.82
CA ALA A 287 -1.21 -4.58 20.02
C ALA A 287 -2.29 -5.69 19.87
N PRO A 288 -3.23 -5.83 20.82
CA PRO A 288 -4.35 -6.78 20.70
C PRO A 288 -5.18 -6.52 19.43
N TYR A 289 -5.79 -7.58 18.88
CA TYR A 289 -6.58 -7.50 17.66
C TYR A 289 -7.67 -6.41 17.74
N GLU A 290 -8.42 -6.39 18.83
CA GLU A 290 -9.51 -5.45 19.11
C GLU A 290 -9.03 -4.00 19.30
N ARG A 291 -7.75 -3.81 19.61
CA ARG A 291 -7.16 -2.49 19.64
C ARG A 291 -6.87 -1.97 18.23
N VAL A 292 -6.43 -2.86 17.35
CA VAL A 292 -6.03 -2.52 15.97
C VAL A 292 -7.24 -2.40 15.04
N VAL A 293 -8.23 -3.30 15.20
CA VAL A 293 -9.38 -3.43 14.32
C VAL A 293 -10.64 -2.84 14.95
N ALA A 294 -11.43 -2.11 14.17
CA ALA A 294 -12.73 -1.62 14.58
C ALA A 294 -13.76 -2.76 14.54
N MET A 295 -13.94 -3.43 15.68
CA MET A 295 -14.70 -4.67 15.83
C MET A 295 -16.18 -4.52 15.47
N GLU A 296 -16.73 -3.36 15.75
CA GLU A 296 -18.15 -3.03 15.52
C GLU A 296 -18.55 -3.04 14.05
N PHE A 297 -17.58 -2.86 13.13
CA PHE A 297 -17.85 -2.81 11.68
C PHE A 297 -17.53 -4.13 10.95
N ARG A 298 -17.03 -5.16 11.63
CA ARG A 298 -16.65 -6.45 10.99
C ARG A 298 -17.82 -7.12 10.25
N HIS A 299 -19.03 -7.00 10.76
CA HIS A 299 -20.23 -7.57 10.14
C HIS A 299 -20.53 -6.98 8.75
N LEU A 300 -19.97 -5.80 8.42
CA LEU A 300 -20.13 -5.13 7.14
C LEU A 300 -19.25 -5.74 6.04
N TRP A 301 -18.19 -6.45 6.38
CA TRP A 301 -17.28 -7.05 5.38
C TRP A 301 -17.96 -8.15 4.55
N ALA A 302 -19.00 -8.78 5.09
CA ALA A 302 -19.76 -9.81 4.41
C ALA A 302 -20.92 -9.27 3.53
N ARG A 303 -21.16 -7.96 3.53
CA ARG A 303 -22.27 -7.32 2.81
C ARG A 303 -22.06 -7.15 1.32
#